data_68323caee71c954cf7d7c55373bea281
#
_entry.id   68323caee71c954cf7d7c55373bea281
#
_cell.length_a   1.000
_cell.length_b   1.000
_cell.length_c   1.000
_cell.angle_alpha   90.00
_cell.angle_beta   90.00
_cell.angle_gamma   90.00
#
_symmetry.space_group_name_H-M   'P 1'
#
loop_
_entity.id
_entity.type
_entity.pdbx_description
1 polymer ?
#
loop_
_entity_poly.entity_id
_entity_poly.type
_entity_poly.pdbx_seq_one_letter_code
_entity_poly.pdbx_strand_id
1 'polypeptide(L)'
;MKLHCLACTVTLALSLLGPAGAQPRQSDEERDFVPGERVVFFDDFTDMARGAAPPHWKVRGGAAKLSPDGRLLLNDQGTMYPNLKALPKNFTVEMEITPQEAVSSGGVRWMFTDAADESVWDVGFQFDEGEVTARLETGHGHSDYEGHPSRSIKVKYGQPIRLAVWFQDARVRAYVNNERAFDVNQVEFKQPTVALLEFNVSDVPVYIVSTRIAESTPDISKTMFSAGKFVSHGIQFDVNSDRLRPESMNIIKQVADALKQQPALKVRVEGHTDSTGDAAKNLDLSKRRAESVKAALVKLGIGADRLTADGLGQTKPLAPNETPQGRAENRRVEFVKM
;
A
#
# COMPACT_ATOMS: atom_id res chain seq x y z
N MET A 1 -4.50 48.71 -72.02
CA MET A 1 -3.90 48.53 -70.70
C MET A 1 -4.89 47.79 -69.83
N LYS A 2 -4.68 46.49 -69.54
CA LYS A 2 -5.59 45.66 -68.86
C LYS A 2 -5.15 45.49 -67.38
N LEU A 3 -5.97 45.98 -66.47
CA LEU A 3 -5.82 45.70 -64.98
C LEU A 3 -6.30 44.32 -64.73
N HIS A 4 -5.45 43.50 -64.11
CA HIS A 4 -5.85 42.20 -63.50
C HIS A 4 -6.08 42.43 -62.04
N CYS A 5 -7.30 42.15 -61.59
CA CYS A 5 -7.72 42.16 -60.20
C CYS A 5 -7.48 40.75 -59.65
N LEU A 6 -6.63 40.63 -58.65
CA LEU A 6 -6.39 39.40 -57.93
C LEU A 6 -7.43 39.29 -56.77
N ALA A 7 -8.34 38.41 -56.91
CA ALA A 7 -9.29 38.06 -55.77
C ALA A 7 -8.61 37.18 -54.78
N CYS A 8 -8.44 37.70 -53.57
CA CYS A 8 -8.01 36.94 -52.39
C CYS A 8 -9.21 36.23 -51.77
N THR A 9 -9.31 34.95 -51.95
CA THR A 9 -10.30 34.10 -51.26
C THR A 9 -9.80 33.78 -49.85
N VAL A 10 -10.43 34.39 -48.84
CA VAL A 10 -10.22 34.02 -47.42
C VAL A 10 -11.11 32.82 -47.12
N THR A 11 -10.48 31.66 -46.96
CA THR A 11 -11.15 30.45 -46.48
C THR A 11 -11.31 30.50 -44.96
N LEU A 12 -12.53 30.75 -44.49
CA LEU A 12 -12.88 30.69 -43.06
C LEU A 12 -12.94 29.24 -42.65
N ALA A 13 -11.94 28.72 -41.91
CA ALA A 13 -12.00 27.42 -41.28
C ALA A 13 -12.93 27.50 -40.04
N LEU A 14 -14.13 26.99 -40.19
CA LEU A 14 -15.09 26.79 -39.10
C LEU A 14 -14.60 25.61 -38.29
N SER A 15 -13.93 25.86 -37.16
CA SER A 15 -13.63 24.80 -36.15
C SER A 15 -14.92 24.40 -35.47
N LEU A 16 -15.46 23.24 -35.83
CA LEU A 16 -16.51 22.55 -35.12
C LEU A 16 -15.94 22.14 -33.76
N LEU A 17 -16.26 22.90 -32.72
CA LEU A 17 -16.18 22.44 -31.32
C LEU A 17 -17.22 21.34 -31.17
N GLY A 18 -16.79 20.08 -31.23
CA GLY A 18 -17.57 18.94 -30.79
C GLY A 18 -17.89 19.07 -29.30
N PRO A 19 -18.99 18.47 -28.82
CA PRO A 19 -19.32 18.52 -27.41
C PRO A 19 -18.14 17.96 -26.60
N ALA A 20 -17.76 18.69 -25.55
CA ALA A 20 -16.73 18.25 -24.60
C ALA A 20 -17.06 16.81 -24.16
N GLY A 21 -16.27 15.85 -24.64
CA GLY A 21 -16.40 14.47 -24.26
C GLY A 21 -16.27 14.41 -22.74
N ALA A 22 -17.30 13.87 -22.08
CA ALA A 22 -17.25 13.56 -20.68
C ALA A 22 -15.97 12.72 -20.46
N GLN A 23 -15.05 13.22 -19.64
CA GLN A 23 -13.90 12.44 -19.23
C GLN A 23 -14.40 11.10 -18.66
N PRO A 24 -13.82 9.96 -19.04
CA PRO A 24 -14.24 8.67 -18.51
C PRO A 24 -14.17 8.72 -16.99
N ARG A 25 -15.19 8.17 -16.33
CA ARG A 25 -15.25 8.07 -14.88
C ARG A 25 -14.00 7.33 -14.39
N GLN A 26 -13.16 8.03 -13.69
CA GLN A 26 -11.85 7.67 -13.13
C GLN A 26 -11.87 6.53 -12.07
N SER A 27 -12.97 5.78 -11.91
CA SER A 27 -13.23 4.96 -10.71
C SER A 27 -12.38 3.69 -10.58
N ASP A 28 -11.85 3.12 -11.67
CA ASP A 28 -11.06 1.88 -11.61
C ASP A 28 -9.54 2.12 -11.74
N GLU A 29 -9.13 3.19 -12.42
CA GLU A 29 -7.72 3.58 -12.53
C GLU A 29 -7.16 4.21 -11.25
N GLU A 30 -8.03 4.72 -10.37
CA GLU A 30 -7.62 5.33 -9.09
C GLU A 30 -7.41 4.31 -7.96
N ARG A 31 -7.75 3.04 -8.16
CA ARG A 31 -7.59 1.95 -7.18
C ARG A 31 -6.59 0.92 -7.66
N ASP A 32 -5.44 1.38 -8.07
CA ASP A 32 -4.38 0.58 -8.67
C ASP A 32 -3.27 0.18 -7.69
N PHE A 33 -3.40 0.46 -6.40
CA PHE A 33 -2.39 0.12 -5.41
C PHE A 33 -2.08 -1.39 -5.41
N VAL A 34 -0.81 -1.72 -5.52
CA VAL A 34 -0.30 -3.09 -5.42
C VAL A 34 0.63 -3.17 -4.21
N PRO A 35 0.23 -3.87 -3.15
CA PRO A 35 1.09 -4.09 -1.99
C PRO A 35 2.40 -4.78 -2.38
N GLY A 36 3.50 -4.37 -1.76
CA GLY A 36 4.79 -5.03 -1.97
C GLY A 36 4.77 -6.49 -1.48
N GLU A 37 5.58 -7.34 -2.09
CA GLU A 37 5.53 -8.79 -1.84
C GLU A 37 6.55 -9.27 -0.81
N ARG A 38 7.73 -8.71 -0.76
CA ARG A 38 8.75 -9.08 0.24
C ARG A 38 8.71 -8.10 1.41
N VAL A 39 8.13 -8.53 2.54
CA VAL A 39 8.07 -7.73 3.76
C VAL A 39 9.47 -7.51 4.31
N VAL A 40 9.89 -6.25 4.46
CA VAL A 40 11.19 -5.88 5.03
C VAL A 40 11.06 -5.28 6.43
N PHE A 41 9.87 -4.78 6.77
CA PHE A 41 9.51 -4.34 8.10
C PHE A 41 8.00 -4.52 8.31
N PHE A 42 7.63 -5.05 9.46
CA PHE A 42 6.25 -5.12 9.92
C PHE A 42 6.17 -5.00 11.43
N ASP A 43 5.25 -4.17 11.89
CA ASP A 43 4.92 -4.07 13.31
C ASP A 43 3.41 -3.88 13.49
N ASP A 44 2.81 -4.71 14.33
CA ASP A 44 1.43 -4.63 14.80
C ASP A 44 1.36 -4.37 16.31
N PHE A 45 2.51 -4.05 16.92
CA PHE A 45 2.69 -3.68 18.33
C PHE A 45 2.23 -4.74 19.34
N THR A 46 1.98 -5.98 18.90
CA THR A 46 1.44 -7.06 19.74
C THR A 46 2.45 -7.62 20.72
N ASP A 47 3.75 -7.39 20.54
CA ASP A 47 4.82 -7.75 21.48
C ASP A 47 5.30 -6.58 22.36
N MET A 48 4.63 -5.43 22.27
CA MET A 48 4.94 -4.25 23.04
C MET A 48 4.41 -4.34 24.47
N ALA A 49 5.26 -4.12 25.45
CA ALA A 49 4.86 -4.05 26.85
C ALA A 49 4.16 -2.72 27.18
N ARG A 50 3.18 -2.77 28.07
CA ARG A 50 2.47 -1.56 28.55
C ARG A 50 3.45 -0.53 29.11
N GLY A 51 3.35 0.71 28.64
CA GLY A 51 4.17 1.84 29.08
C GLY A 51 5.61 1.83 28.53
N ALA A 52 6.02 0.81 27.80
CA ALA A 52 7.29 0.76 27.11
C ALA A 52 7.22 1.51 25.77
N ALA A 53 8.39 1.91 25.25
CA ALA A 53 8.52 2.35 23.86
C ALA A 53 8.38 1.15 22.91
N PRO A 54 7.92 1.35 21.67
CA PRO A 54 7.79 0.27 20.70
C PRO A 54 9.17 -0.35 20.38
N PRO A 55 9.34 -1.68 20.59
CA PRO A 55 10.67 -2.31 20.57
C PRO A 55 11.33 -2.32 19.20
N HIS A 56 10.54 -2.22 18.13
CA HIS A 56 11.04 -2.23 16.75
C HIS A 56 11.24 -0.83 16.18
N TRP A 57 11.14 0.21 17.03
CA TRP A 57 11.27 1.61 16.64
C TRP A 57 12.23 2.37 17.54
N LYS A 58 12.93 3.32 16.96
CA LYS A 58 13.62 4.35 17.72
C LYS A 58 12.76 5.60 17.74
N VAL A 59 12.26 6.00 18.91
CA VAL A 59 11.37 7.15 19.08
C VAL A 59 12.19 8.36 19.54
N ARG A 60 11.94 9.54 18.95
CA ARG A 60 12.51 10.82 19.34
C ARG A 60 11.40 11.86 19.49
N GLY A 61 11.36 12.56 20.62
CA GLY A 61 10.27 13.49 20.94
C GLY A 61 8.94 12.77 21.11
N GLY A 62 7.89 13.50 21.48
CA GLY A 62 6.53 13.00 21.59
C GLY A 62 6.36 11.82 22.55
N ALA A 63 5.15 11.27 22.56
CA ALA A 63 4.85 10.04 23.27
C ALA A 63 4.21 9.01 22.32
N ALA A 64 4.85 7.85 22.22
CA ALA A 64 4.32 6.68 21.52
C ALA A 64 4.18 5.57 22.58
N LYS A 65 2.94 5.23 22.96
CA LYS A 65 2.65 4.31 24.06
C LYS A 65 1.59 3.30 23.67
N LEU A 66 1.69 2.09 24.22
CA LEU A 66 0.65 1.10 24.05
C LEU A 66 -0.64 1.55 24.76
N SER A 67 -1.72 1.65 24.02
CA SER A 67 -3.06 1.89 24.56
C SER A 67 -3.62 0.64 25.26
N PRO A 68 -4.65 0.76 26.10
CA PRO A 68 -5.24 -0.38 26.80
C PRO A 68 -5.77 -1.48 25.87
N ASP A 69 -6.16 -1.13 24.65
CA ASP A 69 -6.69 -2.04 23.63
C ASP A 69 -5.60 -2.59 22.68
N GLY A 70 -4.32 -2.34 23.00
CA GLY A 70 -3.20 -2.96 22.28
C GLY A 70 -2.77 -2.27 21.00
N ARG A 71 -3.18 -1.00 20.76
CA ARG A 71 -2.73 -0.18 19.63
C ARG A 71 -1.66 0.80 20.08
N LEU A 72 -0.79 1.21 19.16
CA LEU A 72 0.16 2.28 19.47
C LEU A 72 -0.55 3.63 19.43
N LEU A 73 -0.62 4.30 20.58
CA LEU A 73 -1.12 5.65 20.71
C LEU A 73 0.00 6.63 20.43
N LEU A 74 -0.18 7.49 19.42
CA LEU A 74 0.63 8.68 19.21
C LEU A 74 0.01 9.85 19.97
N ASN A 75 0.84 10.58 20.69
CA ASN A 75 0.46 11.76 21.42
C ASN A 75 1.55 12.82 21.27
N ASP A 76 1.14 14.11 21.09
CA ASP A 76 2.07 15.20 20.91
C ASP A 76 2.79 15.18 19.54
N GLN A 77 4.01 15.69 19.46
CA GLN A 77 4.83 15.78 18.27
C GLN A 77 6.12 14.97 18.42
N GLY A 78 6.43 14.13 17.44
CA GLY A 78 7.63 13.32 17.50
C GLY A 78 7.97 12.60 16.20
N THR A 79 9.05 11.84 16.24
CA THR A 79 9.53 11.02 15.14
C THR A 79 9.79 9.59 15.57
N MET A 80 9.48 8.66 14.68
CA MET A 80 9.71 7.22 14.87
C MET A 80 10.49 6.66 13.68
N TYR A 81 11.58 5.97 13.96
CA TYR A 81 12.45 5.32 12.99
C TYR A 81 12.24 3.81 13.09
N PRO A 82 11.74 3.12 12.06
CA PRO A 82 11.68 1.66 12.07
C PRO A 82 13.10 1.07 12.10
N ASN A 83 13.31 0.00 12.85
CA ASN A 83 14.58 -0.72 12.90
C ASN A 83 14.82 -1.47 11.58
N LEU A 84 15.00 -0.74 10.50
CA LEU A 84 15.24 -1.21 9.15
C LEU A 84 16.67 -0.87 8.73
N LYS A 85 17.38 -1.81 8.09
CA LYS A 85 18.76 -1.57 7.63
C LYS A 85 18.83 -0.59 6.47
N ALA A 86 17.95 -0.75 5.48
CA ALA A 86 17.80 0.14 4.34
C ALA A 86 16.48 -0.15 3.61
N LEU A 87 15.95 0.85 2.93
CA LEU A 87 14.82 0.68 2.03
C LEU A 87 15.23 -0.07 0.77
N PRO A 88 14.38 -0.95 0.23
CA PRO A 88 14.55 -1.51 -1.12
C PRO A 88 14.52 -0.43 -2.20
N LYS A 89 15.02 -0.75 -3.41
CA LYS A 89 14.96 0.18 -4.54
C LYS A 89 13.51 0.58 -4.88
N ASN A 90 12.61 -0.39 -4.91
CA ASN A 90 11.18 -0.20 -5.12
C ASN A 90 10.45 -0.73 -3.90
N PHE A 91 9.55 0.05 -3.32
CA PHE A 91 8.91 -0.33 -2.07
C PHE A 91 7.51 0.24 -1.93
N THR A 92 6.74 -0.36 -1.02
CA THR A 92 5.52 0.20 -0.46
C THR A 92 5.70 0.44 1.03
N VAL A 93 5.10 1.52 1.52
CA VAL A 93 4.86 1.76 2.95
C VAL A 93 3.37 1.79 3.16
N GLU A 94 2.87 0.95 4.04
CA GLU A 94 1.46 0.83 4.37
C GLU A 94 1.29 1.04 5.87
N MET A 95 0.31 1.84 6.26
CA MET A 95 -0.01 2.09 7.66
C MET A 95 -1.53 2.05 7.85
N GLU A 96 -1.98 1.30 8.84
CA GLU A 96 -3.37 1.33 9.28
C GLU A 96 -3.46 2.12 10.59
N ILE A 97 -4.27 3.19 10.58
CA ILE A 97 -4.42 4.12 11.68
C ILE A 97 -5.88 4.31 12.04
N THR A 98 -6.15 4.82 13.24
CA THR A 98 -7.50 5.19 13.67
C THR A 98 -7.46 6.55 14.37
N PRO A 99 -7.52 7.67 13.61
CA PRO A 99 -7.76 8.98 14.18
C PRO A 99 -9.16 9.01 14.79
N GLN A 100 -9.33 9.64 15.96
CA GLN A 100 -10.63 9.68 16.63
C GLN A 100 -11.51 10.82 16.10
N GLU A 101 -10.90 11.92 15.74
CA GLU A 101 -11.53 13.10 15.15
C GLU A 101 -10.53 13.87 14.27
N ALA A 102 -10.91 15.00 13.69
CA ALA A 102 -10.01 15.84 12.93
C ALA A 102 -8.91 16.43 13.82
N VAL A 103 -7.71 16.52 13.30
CA VAL A 103 -6.59 17.21 13.94
C VAL A 103 -6.53 18.64 13.41
N SER A 104 -6.70 19.63 14.28
CA SER A 104 -6.85 21.03 13.86
C SER A 104 -5.66 21.59 13.07
N SER A 105 -4.48 21.05 13.27
CA SER A 105 -3.28 21.37 12.50
C SER A 105 -2.25 20.25 12.63
N GLY A 106 -2.32 19.25 11.77
CA GLY A 106 -1.32 18.20 11.83
C GLY A 106 -1.76 16.90 11.20
N GLY A 107 -0.98 15.86 11.43
CA GLY A 107 -1.19 14.57 10.85
C GLY A 107 0.01 13.65 11.04
N VAL A 108 0.19 12.75 10.13
CA VAL A 108 1.36 11.89 10.04
C VAL A 108 2.07 12.10 8.70
N ARG A 109 3.40 11.97 8.71
CA ARG A 109 4.22 12.18 7.52
C ARG A 109 5.28 11.08 7.44
N TRP A 110 5.36 10.43 6.30
CA TRP A 110 6.49 9.59 5.99
C TRP A 110 7.58 10.41 5.32
N MET A 111 8.69 10.57 6.00
CA MET A 111 9.89 11.23 5.46
C MET A 111 10.85 10.16 4.95
N PHE A 112 11.40 10.41 3.78
CA PHE A 112 12.35 9.53 3.13
C PHE A 112 13.67 10.26 2.99
N THR A 113 14.73 9.71 3.58
CA THR A 113 16.03 10.36 3.65
C THR A 113 17.11 9.51 3.01
N ASP A 114 18.24 10.11 2.69
CA ASP A 114 19.44 9.41 2.31
C ASP A 114 20.27 8.99 3.55
N ALA A 115 21.45 8.36 3.31
CA ALA A 115 22.32 7.91 4.40
C ALA A 115 22.97 9.04 5.20
N ALA A 116 22.92 10.28 4.69
CA ALA A 116 23.40 11.47 5.39
C ALA A 116 22.32 12.15 6.26
N ASP A 117 21.12 11.54 6.35
CA ASP A 117 19.94 12.08 7.02
C ASP A 117 19.40 13.37 6.37
N GLU A 118 19.73 13.61 5.11
CA GLU A 118 19.18 14.66 4.30
C GLU A 118 17.80 14.21 3.77
N SER A 119 16.77 15.01 4.03
CA SER A 119 15.42 14.73 3.50
C SER A 119 15.46 14.77 1.99
N VAL A 120 15.00 13.69 1.38
CA VAL A 120 14.92 13.57 -0.07
C VAL A 120 13.54 14.01 -0.54
N TRP A 121 12.50 13.51 0.14
CA TRP A 121 11.10 13.87 -0.06
C TRP A 121 10.25 13.28 1.08
N ASP A 122 9.03 13.76 1.21
CA ASP A 122 8.09 13.23 2.18
C ASP A 122 6.65 13.17 1.62
N VAL A 123 5.83 12.35 2.26
CA VAL A 123 4.40 12.22 1.98
C VAL A 123 3.65 12.47 3.28
N GLY A 124 3.00 13.62 3.35
CA GLY A 124 2.16 14.01 4.47
C GLY A 124 0.71 13.55 4.30
N PHE A 125 0.09 13.14 5.40
CA PHE A 125 -1.34 12.85 5.51
C PHE A 125 -1.92 13.71 6.63
N GLN A 126 -2.62 14.76 6.23
CA GLN A 126 -3.28 15.68 7.14
C GLN A 126 -4.71 15.21 7.40
N PHE A 127 -5.17 15.28 8.64
CA PHE A 127 -6.51 14.83 9.06
C PHE A 127 -7.43 16.03 9.19
N ASP A 128 -8.15 16.37 8.13
CA ASP A 128 -9.13 17.45 8.09
C ASP A 128 -10.53 16.91 8.48
N GLU A 129 -11.55 17.77 8.60
CA GLU A 129 -12.89 17.37 8.99
C GLU A 129 -13.52 16.42 7.95
N GLY A 130 -13.60 15.13 8.28
CA GLY A 130 -14.19 14.10 7.41
C GLY A 130 -13.33 13.70 6.20
N GLU A 131 -12.10 14.19 6.10
CA GLU A 131 -11.20 13.95 4.98
C GLU A 131 -9.76 13.71 5.44
N VAL A 132 -9.00 12.98 4.62
CA VAL A 132 -7.53 12.91 4.71
C VAL A 132 -6.96 13.52 3.46
N THR A 133 -6.14 14.54 3.62
CA THR A 133 -5.40 15.19 2.53
C THR A 133 -4.00 14.61 2.45
N ALA A 134 -3.68 13.92 1.35
CA ALA A 134 -2.32 13.46 1.07
C ALA A 134 -1.57 14.49 0.21
N ARG A 135 -0.30 14.77 0.56
CA ARG A 135 0.59 15.72 -0.12
C ARG A 135 1.96 15.13 -0.31
N LEU A 136 2.58 15.42 -1.45
CA LEU A 136 4.01 15.19 -1.67
C LEU A 136 4.76 16.48 -1.40
N GLU A 137 5.82 16.43 -0.61
CA GLU A 137 6.67 17.56 -0.28
C GLU A 137 8.13 17.23 -0.65
N THR A 138 8.89 18.21 -1.13
CA THR A 138 10.27 18.04 -1.58
C THR A 138 11.17 19.11 -0.99
N GLY A 139 12.31 18.73 -0.40
CA GLY A 139 13.35 19.64 0.08
C GLY A 139 13.12 20.20 1.49
N HIS A 140 14.21 20.76 2.06
CA HIS A 140 14.20 21.40 3.37
C HIS A 140 13.65 22.84 3.26
N GLY A 141 12.36 23.02 3.36
CA GLY A 141 11.83 24.38 3.45
C GLY A 141 10.39 24.52 3.04
N HIS A 142 9.61 25.08 3.91
CA HIS A 142 8.16 25.25 3.81
C HIS A 142 7.68 26.30 2.79
N SER A 143 8.50 26.74 1.83
CA SER A 143 8.17 27.95 1.08
C SER A 143 7.70 27.76 -0.36
N ASP A 144 7.82 26.57 -0.95
CA ASP A 144 7.55 26.39 -2.40
C ASP A 144 6.48 25.34 -2.70
N TYR A 145 5.35 25.38 -2.00
CA TYR A 145 4.23 24.44 -2.18
C TYR A 145 3.34 24.70 -3.40
N GLU A 146 3.63 25.73 -4.20
CA GLU A 146 2.87 25.99 -5.43
C GLU A 146 3.19 24.90 -6.48
N GLY A 147 2.23 24.00 -6.67
CA GLY A 147 2.28 22.96 -7.72
C GLY A 147 2.48 21.52 -7.26
N HIS A 148 2.65 21.26 -5.97
CA HIS A 148 2.73 19.87 -5.49
C HIS A 148 1.35 19.19 -5.51
N PRO A 149 1.26 17.94 -6.00
CA PRO A 149 -0.02 17.25 -6.05
C PRO A 149 -0.53 16.99 -4.65
N SER A 150 -1.76 17.40 -4.40
CA SER A 150 -2.50 17.08 -3.18
C SER A 150 -3.94 16.76 -3.51
N ARG A 151 -4.53 15.84 -2.75
CA ARG A 151 -5.94 15.50 -2.87
C ARG A 151 -6.49 15.07 -1.52
N SER A 152 -7.71 15.54 -1.22
CA SER A 152 -8.48 15.11 -0.06
C SER A 152 -9.37 13.93 -0.43
N ILE A 153 -9.39 12.93 0.43
CA ILE A 153 -10.21 11.73 0.29
C ILE A 153 -11.12 11.63 1.53
N LYS A 154 -12.40 11.45 1.29
CA LYS A 154 -13.39 11.33 2.36
C LYS A 154 -13.16 10.09 3.20
N VAL A 155 -13.20 10.27 4.52
CA VAL A 155 -13.01 9.20 5.49
C VAL A 155 -14.03 9.31 6.62
N LYS A 156 -14.09 8.26 7.44
CA LYS A 156 -14.89 8.25 8.68
C LYS A 156 -13.96 8.01 9.86
N TYR A 157 -13.79 9.00 10.70
CA TYR A 157 -12.99 8.89 11.92
C TYR A 157 -13.62 7.90 12.92
N GLY A 158 -12.80 7.40 13.84
CA GLY A 158 -13.16 6.29 14.72
C GLY A 158 -13.20 4.92 14.01
N GLN A 159 -12.90 4.88 12.71
CA GLN A 159 -12.73 3.65 11.93
C GLN A 159 -11.29 3.54 11.41
N PRO A 160 -10.80 2.32 11.14
CA PRO A 160 -9.47 2.15 10.54
C PRO A 160 -9.40 2.84 9.17
N ILE A 161 -8.34 3.64 9.01
CA ILE A 161 -7.96 4.31 7.75
C ILE A 161 -6.64 3.73 7.32
N ARG A 162 -6.53 3.34 6.05
CA ARG A 162 -5.29 2.84 5.45
C ARG A 162 -4.63 3.93 4.65
N LEU A 163 -3.38 4.21 5.00
CA LEU A 163 -2.51 5.13 4.30
C LEU A 163 -1.42 4.32 3.60
N ALA A 164 -1.15 4.61 2.33
CA ALA A 164 -0.07 3.92 1.65
C ALA A 164 0.73 4.87 0.75
N VAL A 165 2.03 4.60 0.66
CA VAL A 165 2.96 5.20 -0.28
C VAL A 165 3.57 4.09 -1.12
N TRP A 166 3.59 4.28 -2.43
CA TRP A 166 4.23 3.37 -3.36
C TRP A 166 5.30 4.09 -4.16
N PHE A 167 6.55 3.71 -3.95
CA PHE A 167 7.71 4.18 -4.69
C PHE A 167 8.17 3.12 -5.69
N GLN A 168 8.24 3.49 -6.96
CA GLN A 168 8.67 2.59 -8.02
C GLN A 168 9.35 3.37 -9.15
N ASP A 169 10.64 3.08 -9.40
CA ASP A 169 11.41 3.63 -10.52
C ASP A 169 11.24 5.16 -10.69
N ALA A 170 11.49 5.92 -9.62
CA ALA A 170 11.32 7.37 -9.53
C ALA A 170 9.86 7.88 -9.65
N ARG A 171 8.87 7.02 -9.50
CA ARG A 171 7.45 7.37 -9.42
C ARG A 171 6.96 7.24 -7.99
N VAL A 172 6.24 8.24 -7.50
CA VAL A 172 5.64 8.25 -6.14
C VAL A 172 4.14 8.34 -6.27
N ARG A 173 3.44 7.45 -5.57
CA ARG A 173 1.98 7.44 -5.47
C ARG A 173 1.58 7.35 -4.01
N ALA A 174 0.52 8.06 -3.63
CA ALA A 174 -0.08 7.96 -2.30
C ALA A 174 -1.55 7.56 -2.38
N TYR A 175 -2.00 6.84 -1.37
CA TYR A 175 -3.34 6.28 -1.30
C TYR A 175 -3.93 6.45 0.09
N VAL A 176 -5.24 6.68 0.13
CA VAL A 176 -6.06 6.64 1.34
C VAL A 176 -7.19 5.66 1.08
N ASN A 177 -7.34 4.64 1.92
CA ASN A 177 -8.34 3.57 1.75
C ASN A 177 -8.33 2.93 0.35
N ASN A 178 -7.14 2.72 -0.21
CA ASN A 178 -6.91 2.19 -1.57
C ASN A 178 -7.37 3.14 -2.71
N GLU A 179 -7.79 4.35 -2.41
CA GLU A 179 -8.06 5.39 -3.40
C GLU A 179 -6.82 6.24 -3.59
N ARG A 180 -6.39 6.42 -4.85
CA ARG A 180 -5.18 7.16 -5.18
C ARG A 180 -5.39 8.66 -4.97
N ALA A 181 -4.60 9.23 -4.08
CA ALA A 181 -4.60 10.65 -3.80
C ALA A 181 -3.76 11.43 -4.82
N PHE A 182 -2.58 10.93 -5.16
CA PHE A 182 -1.75 11.50 -6.21
C PHE A 182 -0.85 10.44 -6.88
N ASP A 183 -0.29 10.83 -8.03
CA ASP A 183 0.59 10.03 -8.85
C ASP A 183 1.59 10.96 -9.55
N VAL A 184 2.85 10.89 -9.13
CA VAL A 184 3.92 11.75 -9.66
C VAL A 184 4.95 10.89 -10.36
N ASN A 185 5.07 11.10 -11.66
CA ASN A 185 6.06 10.44 -12.50
C ASN A 185 7.38 11.22 -12.48
N GLN A 186 8.50 10.51 -12.51
CA GLN A 186 9.84 11.07 -12.68
C GLN A 186 10.17 12.17 -11.67
N VAL A 187 10.05 11.81 -10.39
CA VAL A 187 10.58 12.64 -9.32
C VAL A 187 12.10 12.62 -9.40
N GLU A 188 12.70 13.79 -9.57
CA GLU A 188 14.16 13.97 -9.59
C GLU A 188 14.74 13.82 -8.16
N PHE A 189 14.60 12.64 -7.58
CA PHE A 189 15.07 12.39 -6.23
C PHE A 189 16.20 11.38 -6.22
N LYS A 190 17.12 11.59 -5.30
CA LYS A 190 18.03 10.52 -4.89
C LYS A 190 17.21 9.34 -4.35
N GLN A 191 17.68 8.14 -4.57
CA GLN A 191 17.09 6.93 -3.99
C GLN A 191 17.11 7.04 -2.46
N PRO A 192 15.95 7.03 -1.78
CA PRO A 192 15.93 7.05 -0.32
C PRO A 192 16.44 5.71 0.23
N THR A 193 17.16 5.77 1.33
CA THR A 193 17.68 4.59 2.03
C THR A 193 17.04 4.40 3.40
N VAL A 194 16.48 5.46 3.96
CA VAL A 194 15.83 5.48 5.28
C VAL A 194 14.41 5.99 5.14
N ALA A 195 13.49 5.39 5.87
CA ALA A 195 12.15 5.93 6.12
C ALA A 195 11.99 6.25 7.59
N LEU A 196 11.34 7.37 7.90
CA LEU A 196 10.92 7.70 9.24
C LEU A 196 9.49 8.24 9.23
N LEU A 197 8.76 8.01 10.31
CA LEU A 197 7.43 8.55 10.55
C LEU A 197 7.54 9.76 11.46
N GLU A 198 7.21 10.94 10.95
CA GLU A 198 6.95 12.13 11.76
C GLU A 198 5.46 12.21 12.06
N PHE A 199 5.12 12.62 13.26
CA PHE A 199 3.74 12.86 13.66
C PHE A 199 3.60 14.17 14.46
N ASN A 200 2.53 14.88 14.19
CA ASN A 200 2.07 16.02 14.98
C ASN A 200 0.57 15.83 15.20
N VAL A 201 0.21 15.39 16.40
CA VAL A 201 -1.16 14.99 16.75
C VAL A 201 -1.50 15.54 18.16
N SER A 202 -1.03 16.75 18.47
CA SER A 202 -1.08 17.33 19.81
C SER A 202 -2.49 17.41 20.40
N ASP A 203 -3.49 17.64 19.55
CA ASP A 203 -4.86 17.92 19.98
C ASP A 203 -5.75 16.66 19.99
N VAL A 204 -5.40 15.63 19.24
CA VAL A 204 -6.25 14.46 19.03
C VAL A 204 -5.44 13.17 19.03
N PRO A 205 -5.81 12.16 19.83
CA PRO A 205 -5.11 10.88 19.83
C PRO A 205 -5.27 10.16 18.48
N VAL A 206 -4.14 9.74 17.90
CA VAL A 206 -4.07 8.88 16.73
C VAL A 206 -3.52 7.52 17.13
N TYR A 207 -4.25 6.47 16.80
CA TYR A 207 -3.81 5.10 17.06
C TYR A 207 -3.25 4.48 15.77
N ILE A 208 -2.03 3.96 15.84
CA ILE A 208 -1.49 3.09 14.79
C ILE A 208 -1.86 1.65 15.13
N VAL A 209 -2.49 0.97 14.17
CA VAL A 209 -2.85 -0.45 14.27
C VAL A 209 -1.70 -1.32 13.77
N SER A 210 -1.12 -0.94 12.63
CA SER A 210 0.02 -1.63 12.04
C SER A 210 0.78 -0.74 11.07
N THR A 211 2.05 -1.08 10.87
CA THR A 211 2.92 -0.50 9.84
C THR A 211 3.61 -1.62 9.08
N ARG A 212 3.64 -1.51 7.76
CA ARG A 212 4.26 -2.47 6.87
C ARG A 212 5.11 -1.75 5.83
N ILE A 213 6.36 -2.16 5.69
CA ILE A 213 7.24 -1.76 4.58
C ILE A 213 7.61 -3.01 3.81
N ALA A 214 7.42 -2.99 2.50
CA ALA A 214 7.70 -4.15 1.67
C ALA A 214 8.33 -3.75 0.33
N GLU A 215 9.18 -4.63 -0.19
CA GLU A 215 9.72 -4.48 -1.54
C GLU A 215 8.64 -4.78 -2.58
N SER A 216 8.52 -3.90 -3.56
CA SER A 216 7.66 -4.10 -4.72
C SER A 216 8.35 -5.01 -5.72
N THR A 217 7.66 -6.07 -6.14
CA THR A 217 8.15 -6.99 -7.17
C THR A 217 7.49 -6.64 -8.50
N PRO A 218 8.25 -6.19 -9.50
CA PRO A 218 7.66 -5.66 -10.75
C PRO A 218 7.02 -6.73 -11.64
N ASP A 219 7.38 -8.01 -11.49
CA ASP A 219 6.97 -9.04 -12.47
C ASP A 219 6.72 -10.40 -11.81
N ILE A 220 5.46 -10.59 -11.42
CA ILE A 220 4.97 -11.86 -10.86
C ILE A 220 5.14 -13.01 -11.89
N SER A 221 4.98 -12.74 -13.17
CA SER A 221 5.01 -13.77 -14.21
C SER A 221 6.36 -14.49 -14.29
N LYS A 222 7.45 -13.74 -14.18
CA LYS A 222 8.82 -14.31 -14.18
C LYS A 222 9.08 -15.18 -12.97
N THR A 223 8.67 -14.71 -11.78
CA THR A 223 8.90 -15.43 -10.52
C THR A 223 8.10 -16.73 -10.46
N MET A 224 6.82 -16.69 -10.81
CA MET A 224 5.93 -17.86 -10.76
C MET A 224 6.41 -18.99 -11.66
N PHE A 225 6.88 -18.65 -12.86
CA PHE A 225 7.23 -19.66 -13.86
C PHE A 225 8.65 -20.20 -13.73
N SER A 226 9.60 -19.40 -13.26
CA SER A 226 10.99 -19.81 -13.11
C SER A 226 11.26 -20.62 -11.86
N ALA A 227 10.61 -20.29 -10.74
CA ALA A 227 10.85 -20.91 -9.43
C ALA A 227 9.91 -22.05 -9.05
N GLY A 228 8.93 -22.38 -9.90
CA GLY A 228 7.92 -23.42 -9.63
C GLY A 228 6.85 -23.02 -8.59
N LYS A 229 7.03 -21.91 -7.89
CA LYS A 229 6.04 -21.30 -7.00
C LYS A 229 6.19 -19.80 -6.92
N PHE A 230 5.09 -19.13 -6.64
CA PHE A 230 5.06 -17.72 -6.28
C PHE A 230 4.48 -17.56 -4.88
N VAL A 231 5.15 -16.78 -4.04
CA VAL A 231 4.72 -16.46 -2.65
C VAL A 231 4.24 -15.03 -2.62
N SER A 232 3.00 -14.82 -2.18
CA SER A 232 2.41 -13.49 -2.04
C SER A 232 2.13 -13.16 -0.59
N HIS A 233 2.70 -12.06 -0.12
CA HIS A 233 2.37 -11.41 1.15
C HIS A 233 1.47 -10.18 0.94
N GLY A 234 1.23 -9.80 -0.31
CA GLY A 234 0.35 -8.68 -0.66
C GLY A 234 -1.11 -9.08 -0.82
N ILE A 235 -1.44 -10.38 -0.93
CA ILE A 235 -2.82 -10.86 -0.86
C ILE A 235 -3.26 -10.87 0.59
N GLN A 236 -4.03 -9.86 0.97
CA GLN A 236 -4.46 -9.60 2.34
C GLN A 236 -5.97 -9.84 2.52
N PHE A 237 -6.34 -10.16 3.75
CA PHE A 237 -7.72 -10.43 4.15
C PHE A 237 -8.10 -9.55 5.34
N ASP A 238 -9.38 -9.39 5.57
CA ASP A 238 -9.85 -8.80 6.81
C ASP A 238 -9.48 -9.71 8.00
N VAL A 239 -9.39 -9.10 9.20
CA VAL A 239 -9.02 -9.82 10.42
C VAL A 239 -9.98 -10.98 10.69
N ASN A 240 -9.44 -12.18 10.95
CA ASN A 240 -10.19 -13.42 11.18
C ASN A 240 -11.21 -13.77 10.09
N SER A 241 -11.00 -13.30 8.87
CA SER A 241 -11.91 -13.46 7.74
C SER A 241 -11.18 -14.01 6.51
N ASP A 242 -11.95 -14.59 5.60
CA ASP A 242 -11.57 -15.00 4.26
C ASP A 242 -11.98 -13.97 3.19
N ARG A 243 -12.51 -12.81 3.63
CA ARG A 243 -12.82 -11.69 2.75
C ARG A 243 -11.54 -11.02 2.28
N LEU A 244 -11.30 -11.05 0.98
CA LEU A 244 -10.18 -10.37 0.34
C LEU A 244 -10.32 -8.85 0.51
N ARG A 245 -9.22 -8.20 0.87
CA ARG A 245 -9.13 -6.75 0.85
C ARG A 245 -9.09 -6.24 -0.60
N PRO A 246 -9.64 -5.06 -0.90
CA PRO A 246 -9.74 -4.55 -2.28
C PRO A 246 -8.40 -4.51 -3.03
N GLU A 247 -7.34 -4.08 -2.36
CA GLU A 247 -5.98 -3.98 -2.92
C GLU A 247 -5.39 -5.34 -3.36
N SER A 248 -5.81 -6.43 -2.73
CA SER A 248 -5.40 -7.80 -3.10
C SER A 248 -5.84 -8.17 -4.50
N MET A 249 -6.92 -7.57 -5.00
CA MET A 249 -7.43 -7.86 -6.35
C MET A 249 -6.43 -7.47 -7.45
N ASN A 250 -5.57 -6.48 -7.22
CA ASN A 250 -4.59 -6.07 -8.21
C ASN A 250 -3.49 -7.14 -8.37
N ILE A 251 -3.06 -7.77 -7.28
CA ILE A 251 -2.13 -8.92 -7.32
C ILE A 251 -2.82 -10.13 -7.98
N ILE A 252 -4.06 -10.42 -7.59
CA ILE A 252 -4.81 -11.55 -8.15
C ILE A 252 -5.02 -11.38 -9.66
N LYS A 253 -5.25 -10.16 -10.15
CA LYS A 253 -5.30 -9.85 -11.60
C LYS A 253 -3.96 -10.15 -12.27
N GLN A 254 -2.82 -9.73 -11.69
CA GLN A 254 -1.50 -10.04 -12.25
C GLN A 254 -1.24 -11.55 -12.29
N VAL A 255 -1.62 -12.30 -11.26
CA VAL A 255 -1.56 -13.78 -11.24
C VAL A 255 -2.45 -14.38 -12.34
N ALA A 256 -3.68 -13.87 -12.49
CA ALA A 256 -4.58 -14.33 -13.55
C ALA A 256 -4.00 -14.08 -14.94
N ASP A 257 -3.42 -12.90 -15.17
CA ASP A 257 -2.82 -12.56 -16.46
C ASP A 257 -1.58 -13.43 -16.76
N ALA A 258 -0.76 -13.72 -15.77
CA ALA A 258 0.34 -14.68 -15.89
C ALA A 258 -0.16 -16.09 -16.23
N LEU A 259 -1.25 -16.54 -15.59
CA LEU A 259 -1.87 -17.86 -15.89
C LEU A 259 -2.53 -17.92 -17.29
N LYS A 260 -3.08 -16.81 -17.80
CA LYS A 260 -3.61 -16.74 -19.17
C LYS A 260 -2.52 -16.88 -20.22
N GLN A 261 -1.30 -16.38 -19.94
CA GLN A 261 -0.15 -16.53 -20.84
C GLN A 261 0.36 -17.98 -20.92
N GLN A 262 0.01 -18.84 -19.95
CA GLN A 262 0.36 -20.27 -19.93
C GLN A 262 -0.86 -21.17 -19.72
N PRO A 263 -1.66 -21.44 -20.77
CA PRO A 263 -2.94 -22.15 -20.66
C PRO A 263 -2.84 -23.57 -20.08
N ALA A 264 -1.71 -24.24 -20.27
CA ALA A 264 -1.48 -25.60 -19.76
C ALA A 264 -1.09 -25.64 -18.27
N LEU A 265 -0.70 -24.50 -17.68
CA LEU A 265 -0.23 -24.45 -16.31
C LEU A 265 -1.39 -24.67 -15.32
N LYS A 266 -1.25 -25.63 -14.43
CA LYS A 266 -2.13 -25.89 -13.30
C LYS A 266 -1.45 -25.44 -12.01
N VAL A 267 -2.23 -24.85 -11.11
CA VAL A 267 -1.71 -24.23 -9.89
C VAL A 267 -2.54 -24.64 -8.67
N ARG A 268 -1.84 -24.98 -7.58
CA ARG A 268 -2.44 -25.11 -6.27
C ARG A 268 -2.25 -23.81 -5.51
N VAL A 269 -3.34 -23.25 -5.00
CA VAL A 269 -3.36 -22.09 -4.10
C VAL A 269 -3.28 -22.60 -2.67
N GLU A 270 -2.22 -22.27 -1.96
CA GLU A 270 -2.00 -22.68 -0.57
C GLU A 270 -2.12 -21.48 0.36
N GLY A 271 -3.03 -21.54 1.34
CA GLY A 271 -3.18 -20.53 2.37
C GLY A 271 -2.37 -20.87 3.63
N HIS A 272 -1.73 -19.86 4.20
CA HIS A 272 -0.93 -19.99 5.42
C HIS A 272 -1.33 -18.95 6.47
N THR A 273 -1.16 -19.27 7.75
CA THR A 273 -1.32 -18.34 8.88
C THR A 273 -0.02 -18.28 9.68
N ASP A 274 0.07 -17.31 10.55
CA ASP A 274 0.97 -17.36 11.70
C ASP A 274 0.45 -18.35 12.75
N SER A 275 1.16 -18.51 13.86
CA SER A 275 0.80 -19.41 14.96
C SER A 275 -0.12 -18.77 16.00
N THR A 276 -0.66 -17.58 15.77
CA THR A 276 -1.55 -16.91 16.72
C THR A 276 -2.90 -17.61 16.76
N GLY A 277 -3.33 -18.02 17.98
CA GLY A 277 -4.61 -18.66 18.19
C GLY A 277 -4.60 -20.20 18.04
N ASP A 278 -5.78 -20.75 17.79
CA ASP A 278 -6.00 -22.20 17.72
C ASP A 278 -5.58 -22.79 16.37
N ALA A 279 -4.81 -23.87 16.39
CA ALA A 279 -4.26 -24.49 15.19
C ALA A 279 -5.34 -25.05 14.24
N ALA A 280 -6.44 -25.61 14.77
CA ALA A 280 -7.52 -26.13 13.93
C ALA A 280 -8.31 -25.00 13.26
N LYS A 281 -8.54 -23.89 13.98
CA LYS A 281 -9.15 -22.69 13.41
C LYS A 281 -8.24 -22.05 12.34
N ASN A 282 -6.93 -22.01 12.56
CA ASN A 282 -5.95 -21.54 11.60
C ASN A 282 -5.93 -22.39 10.32
N LEU A 283 -6.03 -23.71 10.46
CA LEU A 283 -6.12 -24.62 9.32
C LEU A 283 -7.40 -24.34 8.49
N ASP A 284 -8.55 -24.27 9.14
CA ASP A 284 -9.83 -23.94 8.48
C ASP A 284 -9.80 -22.55 7.82
N LEU A 285 -9.33 -21.51 8.53
CA LEU A 285 -9.22 -20.15 8.01
C LEU A 285 -8.33 -20.10 6.77
N SER A 286 -7.17 -20.75 6.81
CA SER A 286 -6.24 -20.77 5.68
C SER A 286 -6.84 -21.46 4.45
N LYS A 287 -7.62 -22.54 4.64
CA LYS A 287 -8.35 -23.20 3.55
C LYS A 287 -9.41 -22.31 2.93
N ARG A 288 -10.26 -21.65 3.74
CA ARG A 288 -11.27 -20.72 3.26
C ARG A 288 -10.62 -19.54 2.49
N ARG A 289 -9.50 -19.02 2.95
CA ARG A 289 -8.72 -17.97 2.27
C ARG A 289 -8.21 -18.43 0.91
N ALA A 290 -7.65 -19.64 0.82
CA ALA A 290 -7.21 -20.22 -0.45
C ALA A 290 -8.38 -20.41 -1.43
N GLU A 291 -9.54 -20.86 -0.95
CA GLU A 291 -10.75 -20.97 -1.78
C GLU A 291 -11.25 -19.59 -2.26
N SER A 292 -11.17 -18.54 -1.43
CA SER A 292 -11.53 -17.18 -1.84
C SER A 292 -10.63 -16.65 -2.96
N VAL A 293 -9.32 -16.91 -2.88
CA VAL A 293 -8.36 -16.54 -3.96
C VAL A 293 -8.65 -17.34 -5.22
N LYS A 294 -8.86 -18.65 -5.13
CA LYS A 294 -9.26 -19.50 -6.28
C LYS A 294 -10.54 -19.01 -6.92
N ALA A 295 -11.58 -18.68 -6.12
CA ALA A 295 -12.83 -18.14 -6.64
C ALA A 295 -12.63 -16.81 -7.37
N ALA A 296 -11.74 -15.94 -6.87
CA ALA A 296 -11.40 -14.68 -7.54
C ALA A 296 -10.69 -14.93 -8.89
N LEU A 297 -9.76 -15.88 -8.96
CA LEU A 297 -9.10 -16.27 -10.22
C LEU A 297 -10.09 -16.86 -11.24
N VAL A 298 -11.06 -17.67 -10.81
CA VAL A 298 -12.12 -18.20 -11.67
C VAL A 298 -12.98 -17.07 -12.22
N LYS A 299 -13.36 -16.08 -11.39
CA LYS A 299 -14.10 -14.88 -11.86
C LYS A 299 -13.31 -14.06 -12.89
N LEU A 300 -11.98 -14.11 -12.83
CA LEU A 300 -11.10 -13.48 -13.81
C LEU A 300 -10.85 -14.34 -15.07
N GLY A 301 -11.55 -15.47 -15.21
CA GLY A 301 -11.54 -16.30 -16.41
C GLY A 301 -10.52 -17.44 -16.41
N ILE A 302 -9.92 -17.79 -15.26
CA ILE A 302 -9.07 -18.96 -15.16
C ILE A 302 -9.95 -20.22 -14.98
N GLY A 303 -9.72 -21.26 -15.80
CA GLY A 303 -10.47 -22.52 -15.72
C GLY A 303 -10.37 -23.17 -14.33
N ALA A 304 -11.51 -23.55 -13.76
CA ALA A 304 -11.58 -24.13 -12.42
C ALA A 304 -10.81 -25.47 -12.32
N ASP A 305 -10.70 -26.22 -13.42
CA ASP A 305 -9.93 -27.46 -13.58
C ASP A 305 -8.41 -27.25 -13.52
N ARG A 306 -7.96 -26.02 -13.66
CA ARG A 306 -6.56 -25.61 -13.52
C ARG A 306 -6.16 -25.22 -12.11
N LEU A 307 -7.12 -25.11 -11.19
CA LEU A 307 -6.92 -24.54 -9.87
C LEU A 307 -7.38 -25.53 -8.78
N THR A 308 -6.48 -25.81 -7.84
CA THR A 308 -6.86 -26.42 -6.56
C THR A 308 -6.59 -25.44 -5.42
N ALA A 309 -7.24 -25.59 -4.29
CA ALA A 309 -7.01 -24.76 -3.10
C ALA A 309 -6.79 -25.66 -1.89
N ASP A 310 -5.82 -25.30 -1.04
CA ASP A 310 -5.49 -26.00 0.18
C ASP A 310 -5.15 -25.04 1.30
N GLY A 311 -5.41 -25.45 2.55
CA GLY A 311 -5.05 -24.70 3.74
C GLY A 311 -4.00 -25.44 4.52
N LEU A 312 -2.88 -24.79 4.80
CA LEU A 312 -1.78 -25.37 5.58
C LEU A 312 -1.68 -24.76 6.98
N GLY A 313 -2.52 -23.75 7.28
CA GLY A 313 -2.52 -23.09 8.59
C GLY A 313 -1.12 -22.64 8.97
N GLN A 314 -0.73 -22.92 10.21
CA GLN A 314 0.57 -22.58 10.77
C GLN A 314 1.65 -23.67 10.62
N THR A 315 1.38 -24.75 9.86
CA THR A 315 2.23 -25.97 9.85
C THR A 315 3.52 -25.80 9.04
N LYS A 316 3.62 -24.77 8.18
CA LYS A 316 4.79 -24.51 7.36
C LYS A 316 5.24 -23.04 7.52
N PRO A 317 5.83 -22.67 8.67
CA PRO A 317 6.31 -21.31 8.84
C PRO A 317 7.54 -21.03 7.96
N LEU A 318 7.65 -19.80 7.44
CA LEU A 318 8.84 -19.29 6.74
C LEU A 318 9.79 -18.58 7.71
N ALA A 319 9.24 -18.02 8.78
CA ALA A 319 9.98 -17.24 9.76
C ALA A 319 9.50 -17.55 11.20
N PRO A 320 10.28 -17.18 12.23
CA PRO A 320 9.88 -17.31 13.63
C PRO A 320 8.60 -16.54 13.95
N ASN A 321 7.67 -17.15 14.69
CA ASN A 321 6.37 -16.52 15.04
C ASN A 321 6.45 -15.56 16.24
N GLU A 322 7.58 -15.50 16.92
CA GLU A 322 7.79 -14.70 18.14
C GLU A 322 7.78 -13.20 17.83
N THR A 323 8.18 -12.81 16.63
CA THR A 323 8.22 -11.40 16.21
C THR A 323 7.04 -11.02 15.30
N PRO A 324 6.56 -9.78 15.35
CA PRO A 324 5.55 -9.26 14.40
C PRO A 324 5.96 -9.47 12.94
N GLN A 325 7.22 -9.19 12.62
CA GLN A 325 7.82 -9.41 11.30
C GLN A 325 7.68 -10.87 10.85
N GLY A 326 8.11 -11.83 11.66
CA GLY A 326 8.04 -13.25 11.30
C GLY A 326 6.61 -13.75 11.15
N ARG A 327 5.68 -13.28 11.98
CA ARG A 327 4.25 -13.55 11.80
C ARG A 327 3.72 -13.00 10.49
N ALA A 328 4.12 -11.80 10.09
CA ALA A 328 3.73 -11.21 8.80
C ALA A 328 4.24 -12.02 7.61
N GLU A 329 5.46 -12.57 7.69
CA GLU A 329 6.01 -13.46 6.66
C GLU A 329 5.27 -14.82 6.61
N ASN A 330 4.76 -15.31 7.74
CA ASN A 330 3.98 -16.54 7.78
C ASN A 330 2.56 -16.37 7.22
N ARG A 331 1.94 -15.18 7.36
CA ARG A 331 0.63 -14.85 6.77
C ARG A 331 0.76 -14.59 5.27
N ARG A 332 0.59 -15.62 4.45
CA ARG A 332 0.80 -15.56 3.00
C ARG A 332 -0.11 -16.49 2.21
N VAL A 333 -0.13 -16.28 0.92
CA VAL A 333 -0.69 -17.19 -0.07
C VAL A 333 0.42 -17.67 -1.00
N GLU A 334 0.54 -18.97 -1.22
CA GLU A 334 1.46 -19.55 -2.20
C GLU A 334 0.70 -20.08 -3.42
N PHE A 335 1.25 -19.85 -4.60
CA PHE A 335 0.78 -20.44 -5.86
C PHE A 335 1.81 -21.45 -6.31
N VAL A 336 1.51 -22.73 -6.18
CA VAL A 336 2.43 -23.84 -6.42
C VAL A 336 2.08 -24.51 -7.75
N LYS A 337 3.05 -24.59 -8.66
CA LYS A 337 2.90 -25.30 -9.93
C LYS A 337 2.63 -26.81 -9.69
N MET A 338 1.65 -27.36 -10.38
CA MET A 338 1.33 -28.77 -10.33
C MET A 338 1.82 -29.51 -11.59
#